data_e41e7a5075a1def266f3373cddb6e02a
#
_entry.id   e41e7a5075a1def266f3373cddb6e02a
#
_cell.length_a   1.000
_cell.length_b   1.000
_cell.length_c   1.000
_cell.angle_alpha   90.00
_cell.angle_beta   90.00
_cell.angle_gamma   90.00
#
_symmetry.space_group_name_H-M   'P 1'
#
loop_
_entity.id
_entity.type
_entity.pdbx_description
1 polymer ?
#
loop_
_entity_poly.entity_id
_entity_poly.type
_entity_poly.pdbx_seq_one_letter_code
_entity_poly.pdbx_strand_id
1 'polypeptide(L)'
;MPQSQGQTVTVGVTGASGAILAQKALALLEADARVSRIHLVVTETGQRLFAEELGISSGDSKQLATRILGKPAAKIEVLANKDVGASIASGSYEVDSMIVVPCSMGTLAAIANGISDDLVARAADVMLKEARKLVLCIRDTPFNRVHLENMLRAQQSGAVIMPAIPSFYHQPKTIDDLVTQYVCRVLAQVGLPQEKMYRWTGQSGTKEAKA
;
A
#
# COMPACT_ATOMS: atom_id res chain seq x y z
N MET A 1 5.66 -31.23 6.47
CA MET A 1 5.40 -30.04 5.64
C MET A 1 5.97 -28.86 6.40
N PRO A 2 6.80 -27.99 5.83
CA PRO A 2 7.23 -26.80 6.53
C PRO A 2 5.97 -25.98 6.85
N GLN A 3 5.85 -25.55 8.09
CA GLN A 3 4.79 -24.61 8.50
C GLN A 3 4.93 -23.39 7.59
N SER A 4 3.85 -23.01 6.91
CA SER A 4 3.83 -21.80 6.09
C SER A 4 4.15 -20.63 7.03
N GLN A 5 5.39 -20.14 6.96
CA GLN A 5 5.72 -18.86 7.57
C GLN A 5 4.73 -17.86 6.97
N GLY A 6 4.04 -17.06 7.82
CA GLY A 6 3.11 -16.07 7.34
C GLY A 6 3.82 -15.06 6.42
N GLN A 7 3.06 -14.37 5.56
CA GLN A 7 3.61 -13.46 4.55
C GLN A 7 4.34 -12.26 5.17
N THR A 8 5.44 -11.86 4.53
CA THR A 8 6.14 -10.59 4.77
C THR A 8 5.72 -9.57 3.71
N VAL A 9 5.15 -8.45 4.14
CA VAL A 9 4.64 -7.39 3.25
C VAL A 9 5.40 -6.10 3.47
N THR A 10 5.84 -5.44 2.41
CA THR A 10 6.36 -4.07 2.49
C THR A 10 5.27 -3.06 2.14
N VAL A 11 5.12 -2.02 2.96
CA VAL A 11 4.22 -0.89 2.71
C VAL A 11 5.05 0.38 2.59
N GLY A 12 5.06 0.96 1.40
CA GLY A 12 5.63 2.27 1.13
C GLY A 12 4.55 3.36 1.21
N VAL A 13 4.84 4.46 1.89
CA VAL A 13 3.93 5.63 1.96
C VAL A 13 4.65 6.84 1.43
N THR A 14 4.09 7.48 0.40
CA THR A 14 4.73 8.60 -0.28
C THR A 14 3.86 9.86 -0.27
N GLY A 15 4.36 10.97 -0.80
CA GLY A 15 3.76 12.28 -0.68
C GLY A 15 2.58 12.57 -1.62
N ALA A 16 1.59 11.70 -1.64
CA ALA A 16 0.33 11.93 -2.34
C ALA A 16 -0.84 11.84 -1.36
N SER A 17 -1.85 12.72 -1.44
CA SER A 17 -3.01 12.71 -0.52
C SER A 17 -3.66 11.32 -0.46
N GLY A 18 -4.07 10.88 0.73
CA GLY A 18 -4.65 9.58 0.98
C GLY A 18 -3.98 8.82 2.13
N ALA A 19 -3.48 9.52 3.17
CA ALA A 19 -2.92 8.91 4.38
C ALA A 19 -3.90 7.91 5.02
N ILE A 20 -5.20 8.17 4.92
CA ILE A 20 -6.26 7.27 5.40
C ILE A 20 -6.22 5.89 4.70
N LEU A 21 -5.79 5.83 3.43
CA LEU A 21 -5.62 4.56 2.70
C LEU A 21 -4.47 3.74 3.29
N ALA A 22 -3.34 4.40 3.58
CA ALA A 22 -2.20 3.76 4.22
C ALA A 22 -2.55 3.27 5.64
N GLN A 23 -3.21 4.11 6.44
CA GLN A 23 -3.67 3.73 7.79
C GLN A 23 -4.58 2.51 7.74
N LYS A 24 -5.56 2.47 6.84
CA LYS A 24 -6.47 1.33 6.68
C LYS A 24 -5.72 0.08 6.22
N ALA A 25 -4.79 0.20 5.27
CA ALA A 25 -4.00 -0.94 4.79
C ALA A 25 -3.16 -1.54 5.92
N LEU A 26 -2.46 -0.72 6.69
CA LEU A 26 -1.68 -1.16 7.85
C LEU A 26 -2.56 -1.81 8.92
N ALA A 27 -3.75 -1.25 9.19
CA ALA A 27 -4.67 -1.81 10.19
C ALA A 27 -5.19 -3.20 9.78
N LEU A 28 -5.51 -3.41 8.50
CA LEU A 28 -5.97 -4.70 8.00
C LEU A 28 -4.83 -5.72 7.95
N LEU A 29 -3.64 -5.34 7.51
CA LEU A 29 -2.46 -6.21 7.48
C LEU A 29 -2.02 -6.64 8.89
N GLU A 30 -2.02 -5.72 9.86
CA GLU A 30 -1.68 -6.02 11.26
C GLU A 30 -2.64 -7.05 11.88
N ALA A 31 -3.93 -6.97 11.51
CA ALA A 31 -4.97 -7.89 11.99
C ALA A 31 -5.00 -9.25 11.25
N ASP A 32 -4.39 -9.34 10.07
CA ASP A 32 -4.46 -10.54 9.24
C ASP A 32 -3.52 -11.64 9.73
N ALA A 33 -4.07 -12.78 10.15
CA ALA A 33 -3.28 -13.90 10.68
C ALA A 33 -2.30 -14.52 9.64
N ARG A 34 -2.53 -14.29 8.35
CA ARG A 34 -1.65 -14.74 7.25
C ARG A 34 -0.41 -13.87 7.10
N VAL A 35 -0.35 -12.70 7.75
CA VAL A 35 0.79 -11.79 7.73
C VAL A 35 1.60 -11.98 9.00
N SER A 36 2.89 -12.27 8.84
CA SER A 36 3.85 -12.42 9.96
C SER A 36 4.65 -11.14 10.21
N ARG A 37 4.94 -10.37 9.15
CA ARG A 37 5.77 -9.15 9.24
C ARG A 37 5.34 -8.10 8.22
N ILE A 38 5.45 -6.85 8.64
CA ILE A 38 5.18 -5.69 7.79
C ILE A 38 6.38 -4.75 7.89
N HIS A 39 7.04 -4.47 6.77
CA HIS A 39 8.04 -3.40 6.69
C HIS A 39 7.35 -2.12 6.24
N LEU A 40 7.35 -1.11 7.09
CA LEU A 40 6.78 0.20 6.79
C LEU A 40 7.90 1.19 6.46
N VAL A 41 7.86 1.73 5.24
CA VAL A 41 8.76 2.80 4.80
C VAL A 41 7.93 4.03 4.47
N VAL A 42 8.21 5.15 5.14
CA VAL A 42 7.48 6.42 4.92
C VAL A 42 8.47 7.47 4.47
N THR A 43 8.22 8.07 3.29
CA THR A 43 9.03 9.19 2.81
C THR A 43 8.83 10.42 3.69
N GLU A 44 9.72 11.40 3.63
CA GLU A 44 9.60 12.66 4.37
C GLU A 44 8.27 13.37 4.04
N THR A 45 7.90 13.40 2.76
CA THR A 45 6.60 13.94 2.32
C THR A 45 5.42 13.10 2.78
N GLY A 46 5.58 11.77 2.90
CA GLY A 46 4.56 10.87 3.48
C GLY A 46 4.36 11.10 4.98
N GLN A 47 5.42 11.40 5.73
CA GLN A 47 5.30 11.76 7.14
C GLN A 47 4.54 13.07 7.32
N ARG A 48 4.84 14.06 6.47
CA ARG A 48 4.10 15.33 6.45
C ARG A 48 2.61 15.11 6.16
N LEU A 49 2.28 14.20 5.24
CA LEU A 49 0.92 13.84 4.90
C LEU A 49 0.14 13.24 6.09
N PHE A 50 0.75 12.34 6.86
CA PHE A 50 0.13 11.83 8.08
C PHE A 50 -0.17 12.94 9.09
N ALA A 51 0.71 13.92 9.21
CA ALA A 51 0.50 15.07 10.10
C ALA A 51 -0.66 15.97 9.61
N GLU A 52 -0.69 16.29 8.32
CA GLU A 52 -1.68 17.21 7.73
C GLU A 52 -3.08 16.58 7.62
N GLU A 53 -3.19 15.33 7.23
CA GLU A 53 -4.49 14.69 6.98
C GLU A 53 -5.08 13.97 8.21
N LEU A 54 -4.23 13.44 9.09
CA LEU A 54 -4.68 12.62 10.23
C LEU A 54 -4.23 13.16 11.59
N GLY A 55 -3.51 14.27 11.63
CA GLY A 55 -2.99 14.83 12.89
C GLY A 55 -1.89 13.96 13.54
N ILE A 56 -1.26 13.05 12.79
CA ILE A 56 -0.27 12.12 13.30
C ILE A 56 1.12 12.69 13.07
N SER A 57 1.75 13.22 14.13
CA SER A 57 3.11 13.77 14.06
C SER A 57 4.15 12.68 13.81
N SER A 58 5.25 13.02 13.11
CA SER A 58 6.34 12.10 12.79
C SER A 58 7.07 11.58 14.04
N GLY A 59 7.38 12.42 15.04
CA GLY A 59 8.00 12.05 16.31
C GLY A 59 9.06 10.94 16.21
N ASP A 60 9.20 10.12 17.28
CA ASP A 60 10.05 8.94 17.26
C ASP A 60 9.54 7.90 16.22
N SER A 61 10.42 7.53 15.29
CA SER A 61 10.11 6.57 14.22
C SER A 61 9.67 5.20 14.77
N LYS A 62 10.22 4.76 15.90
CA LYS A 62 9.85 3.49 16.55
C LYS A 62 8.40 3.46 17.02
N GLN A 63 7.81 4.62 17.28
CA GLN A 63 6.43 4.74 17.71
C GLN A 63 5.47 5.12 16.56
N LEU A 64 5.99 5.37 15.35
CA LEU A 64 5.18 5.83 14.22
C LEU A 64 4.04 4.86 13.91
N ALA A 65 4.33 3.57 13.82
CA ALA A 65 3.32 2.54 13.54
C ALA A 65 2.21 2.51 14.61
N THR A 66 2.58 2.59 15.88
CA THR A 66 1.62 2.66 17.00
C THR A 66 0.74 3.91 16.92
N ARG A 67 1.33 5.06 16.55
CA ARG A 67 0.54 6.30 16.37
C ARG A 67 -0.40 6.22 15.18
N ILE A 68 0.04 5.64 14.05
CA ILE A 68 -0.81 5.46 12.87
C ILE A 68 -2.00 4.54 13.20
N LEU A 69 -1.78 3.46 13.94
CA LEU A 69 -2.83 2.50 14.27
C LEU A 69 -3.68 2.89 15.49
N GLY A 70 -3.21 3.82 16.34
CA GLY A 70 -3.82 4.13 17.62
C GLY A 70 -3.76 2.98 18.64
N LYS A 71 -2.95 1.95 18.39
CA LYS A 71 -2.77 0.75 19.22
C LYS A 71 -1.38 0.13 18.98
N PRO A 72 -0.90 -0.77 19.86
CA PRO A 72 0.37 -1.47 19.63
C PRO A 72 0.42 -2.15 18.25
N ALA A 73 1.55 -2.03 17.59
CA ALA A 73 1.85 -2.60 16.27
C ALA A 73 2.91 -3.71 16.45
N ALA A 74 2.45 -4.96 16.54
CA ALA A 74 3.34 -6.09 16.86
C ALA A 74 4.10 -6.61 15.63
N LYS A 75 3.53 -6.46 14.43
CA LYS A 75 4.10 -6.97 13.18
C LYS A 75 4.84 -5.91 12.36
N ILE A 76 4.68 -4.62 12.69
CA ILE A 76 5.19 -3.51 11.88
C ILE A 76 6.56 -3.09 12.35
N GLU A 77 7.55 -3.24 11.48
CA GLU A 77 8.89 -2.68 11.60
C GLU A 77 9.01 -1.44 10.71
N VAL A 78 9.33 -0.30 11.30
CA VAL A 78 9.52 0.97 10.57
C VAL A 78 10.97 1.09 10.14
N LEU A 79 11.20 1.17 8.83
CA LEU A 79 12.53 1.35 8.23
C LEU A 79 12.70 2.79 7.75
N ALA A 80 13.91 3.33 7.92
CA ALA A 80 14.21 4.69 7.47
C ALA A 80 14.30 4.76 5.94
N ASN A 81 13.58 5.68 5.29
CA ASN A 81 13.57 5.79 3.82
C ASN A 81 14.95 6.15 3.22
N LYS A 82 15.85 6.72 4.01
CA LYS A 82 17.23 7.05 3.59
C LYS A 82 18.18 5.85 3.67
N ASP A 83 17.77 4.75 4.31
CA ASP A 83 18.61 3.56 4.48
C ASP A 83 18.43 2.59 3.31
N VAL A 84 19.07 2.88 2.20
CA VAL A 84 19.09 2.00 1.01
C VAL A 84 19.89 0.71 1.22
N GLY A 85 20.49 0.51 2.40
CA GLY A 85 21.15 -0.72 2.83
C GLY A 85 20.28 -1.63 3.72
N ALA A 86 19.05 -1.23 4.02
CA ALA A 86 18.12 -2.04 4.83
C ALA A 86 17.81 -3.40 4.16
N SER A 87 17.32 -4.35 4.96
CA SER A 87 17.05 -5.73 4.53
C SER A 87 16.26 -5.85 3.22
N ILE A 88 15.19 -5.05 3.08
CA ILE A 88 14.32 -5.06 1.89
C ILE A 88 14.95 -4.47 0.61
N ALA A 89 16.14 -3.87 0.72
CA ALA A 89 16.92 -3.38 -0.42
C ALA A 89 17.67 -4.50 -1.18
N SER A 90 17.63 -5.73 -0.65
CA SER A 90 18.26 -6.90 -1.26
C SER A 90 17.24 -7.95 -1.71
N GLY A 91 17.42 -8.48 -2.94
CA GLY A 91 16.58 -9.56 -3.46
C GLY A 91 16.72 -10.89 -2.71
N SER A 92 17.85 -11.10 -1.99
CA SER A 92 18.05 -12.30 -1.17
C SER A 92 17.23 -12.29 0.11
N TYR A 93 16.73 -11.13 0.54
CA TYR A 93 15.79 -11.04 1.65
C TYR A 93 14.37 -11.31 1.14
N GLU A 94 13.68 -12.23 1.82
CA GLU A 94 12.35 -12.66 1.37
C GLU A 94 11.27 -11.65 1.78
N VAL A 95 10.66 -11.03 0.77
CA VAL A 95 9.45 -10.21 0.87
C VAL A 95 8.47 -10.75 -0.15
N ASP A 96 7.26 -11.13 0.27
CA ASP A 96 6.25 -11.74 -0.61
C ASP A 96 5.59 -10.72 -1.54
N SER A 97 5.37 -9.51 -1.04
CA SER A 97 4.69 -8.46 -1.78
C SER A 97 5.01 -7.06 -1.26
N MET A 98 4.82 -6.07 -2.13
CA MET A 98 4.94 -4.66 -1.77
C MET A 98 3.75 -3.86 -2.27
N ILE A 99 3.28 -2.94 -1.43
CA ILE A 99 2.22 -1.98 -1.74
C ILE A 99 2.77 -0.58 -1.51
N VAL A 100 2.70 0.30 -2.50
CA VAL A 100 2.97 1.73 -2.32
C VAL A 100 1.64 2.47 -2.25
N VAL A 101 1.25 2.93 -1.06
CA VAL A 101 -0.08 3.51 -0.81
C VAL A 101 -0.02 4.69 0.18
N PRO A 102 -0.38 5.90 -0.24
CA PRO A 102 -0.53 6.31 -1.64
C PRO A 102 0.81 6.37 -2.37
N CYS A 103 0.77 6.26 -3.71
CA CYS A 103 1.93 6.42 -4.59
C CYS A 103 1.89 7.77 -5.31
N SER A 104 2.88 8.62 -5.08
CA SER A 104 3.02 9.90 -5.77
C SER A 104 3.56 9.73 -7.18
N MET A 105 3.31 10.71 -8.05
CA MET A 105 3.84 10.71 -9.42
C MET A 105 5.37 10.71 -9.47
N GLY A 106 6.04 11.36 -8.53
CA GLY A 106 7.50 11.33 -8.42
C GLY A 106 8.02 9.93 -8.10
N THR A 107 7.40 9.23 -7.15
CA THR A 107 7.74 7.84 -6.81
C THR A 107 7.43 6.89 -7.98
N LEU A 108 6.27 7.05 -8.64
CA LEU A 108 5.96 6.30 -9.85
C LEU A 108 7.03 6.51 -10.93
N ALA A 109 7.45 7.76 -11.17
CA ALA A 109 8.48 8.08 -12.16
C ALA A 109 9.82 7.42 -11.82
N ALA A 110 10.24 7.46 -10.55
CA ALA A 110 11.45 6.80 -10.08
C ALA A 110 11.40 5.29 -10.35
N ILE A 111 10.35 4.61 -9.91
CA ILE A 111 10.15 3.16 -10.11
C ILE A 111 10.10 2.80 -11.59
N ALA A 112 9.34 3.56 -12.41
CA ALA A 112 9.19 3.29 -13.83
C ALA A 112 10.49 3.43 -14.64
N ASN A 113 11.47 4.18 -14.12
CA ASN A 113 12.75 4.44 -14.77
C ASN A 113 13.95 3.79 -14.06
N GLY A 114 13.71 2.93 -13.05
CA GLY A 114 14.77 2.22 -12.33
C GLY A 114 15.65 3.12 -11.47
N ILE A 115 15.12 4.27 -11.01
CA ILE A 115 15.83 5.21 -10.12
C ILE A 115 15.56 4.75 -8.68
N SER A 116 16.62 4.46 -7.93
CA SER A 116 16.57 3.83 -6.61
C SER A 116 17.28 4.70 -5.55
N ASP A 117 16.97 5.99 -5.50
CA ASP A 117 17.63 6.97 -4.64
C ASP A 117 17.16 6.91 -3.18
N ASP A 118 16.04 6.24 -2.92
CA ASP A 118 15.50 6.02 -1.59
C ASP A 118 15.03 4.56 -1.40
N LEU A 119 14.71 4.19 -0.16
CA LEU A 119 14.36 2.81 0.16
C LEU A 119 13.02 2.37 -0.44
N VAL A 120 12.04 3.27 -0.59
CA VAL A 120 10.76 2.93 -1.25
C VAL A 120 11.01 2.54 -2.71
N ALA A 121 11.74 3.38 -3.45
CA ALA A 121 12.05 3.11 -4.85
C ALA A 121 12.97 1.88 -5.01
N ARG A 122 13.98 1.73 -4.13
CA ARG A 122 14.87 0.57 -4.13
C ARG A 122 14.14 -0.74 -3.84
N ALA A 123 13.27 -0.77 -2.82
CA ALA A 123 12.49 -1.97 -2.53
C ALA A 123 11.53 -2.32 -3.68
N ALA A 124 10.92 -1.34 -4.32
CA ALA A 124 10.07 -1.56 -5.49
C ALA A 124 10.87 -2.13 -6.68
N ASP A 125 12.09 -1.64 -6.94
CA ASP A 125 13.01 -2.19 -7.94
C ASP A 125 13.36 -3.66 -7.63
N VAL A 126 13.61 -3.98 -6.36
CA VAL A 126 13.83 -5.36 -5.92
C VAL A 126 12.61 -6.24 -6.21
N MET A 127 11.39 -5.77 -5.92
CA MET A 127 10.18 -6.54 -6.22
C MET A 127 10.06 -6.85 -7.71
N LEU A 128 10.33 -5.86 -8.57
CA LEU A 128 10.26 -6.04 -10.03
C LEU A 128 11.32 -7.01 -10.56
N LYS A 129 12.59 -6.85 -10.14
CA LYS A 129 13.68 -7.72 -10.63
C LYS A 129 13.55 -9.17 -10.14
N GLU A 130 12.92 -9.41 -8.99
CA GLU A 130 12.66 -10.74 -8.44
C GLU A 130 11.29 -11.30 -8.89
N ALA A 131 10.59 -10.60 -9.79
CA ALA A 131 9.25 -10.96 -10.27
C ALA A 131 8.23 -11.16 -9.14
N ARG A 132 8.37 -10.40 -8.04
CA ARG A 132 7.45 -10.40 -6.90
C ARG A 132 6.34 -9.37 -7.10
N LYS A 133 5.25 -9.51 -6.36
CA LYS A 133 4.08 -8.62 -6.51
C LYS A 133 4.34 -7.21 -6.00
N LEU A 134 4.21 -6.23 -6.89
CA LEU A 134 4.26 -4.81 -6.58
C LEU A 134 2.95 -4.13 -6.97
N VAL A 135 2.27 -3.46 -6.03
CA VAL A 135 1.05 -2.69 -6.28
C VAL A 135 1.31 -1.22 -6.03
N LEU A 136 1.06 -0.38 -7.04
CA LEU A 136 1.22 1.06 -6.98
C LEU A 136 -0.15 1.74 -6.92
N CYS A 137 -0.52 2.24 -5.74
CA CYS A 137 -1.79 2.94 -5.49
C CYS A 137 -1.66 4.41 -5.87
N ILE A 138 -1.73 4.69 -7.16
CA ILE A 138 -1.52 6.01 -7.72
C ILE A 138 -2.60 6.99 -7.25
N ARG A 139 -2.18 8.18 -6.77
CA ARG A 139 -3.13 9.25 -6.45
C ARG A 139 -2.63 10.59 -7.01
N ASP A 140 -3.27 11.01 -8.06
CA ASP A 140 -3.14 12.34 -8.65
C ASP A 140 -4.34 12.64 -9.56
N THR A 141 -4.57 13.92 -9.86
CA THR A 141 -5.56 14.36 -10.85
C THR A 141 -5.34 15.84 -11.20
N PRO A 142 -5.40 16.24 -12.51
CA PRO A 142 -5.46 15.39 -13.70
C PRO A 142 -4.13 14.70 -13.99
N PHE A 143 -4.13 13.65 -14.83
CA PHE A 143 -2.91 13.05 -15.34
C PHE A 143 -2.40 13.80 -16.58
N ASN A 144 -1.09 14.04 -16.63
CA ASN A 144 -0.44 14.48 -17.84
C ASN A 144 0.13 13.28 -18.64
N ARG A 145 0.66 13.54 -19.84
CA ARG A 145 1.22 12.50 -20.71
C ARG A 145 2.35 11.71 -20.02
N VAL A 146 3.25 12.38 -19.32
CA VAL A 146 4.39 11.73 -18.65
C VAL A 146 3.91 10.79 -17.55
N HIS A 147 2.85 11.15 -16.81
CA HIS A 147 2.23 10.26 -15.80
C HIS A 147 1.71 8.97 -16.45
N LEU A 148 0.99 9.09 -17.58
CA LEU A 148 0.43 7.94 -18.30
C LEU A 148 1.53 7.05 -18.89
N GLU A 149 2.59 7.62 -19.44
CA GLU A 149 3.74 6.88 -19.99
C GLU A 149 4.48 6.13 -18.86
N ASN A 150 4.68 6.76 -17.68
CA ASN A 150 5.29 6.10 -16.52
C ASN A 150 4.40 4.98 -15.95
N MET A 151 3.07 5.16 -15.90
CA MET A 151 2.16 4.07 -15.51
C MET A 151 2.28 2.88 -16.45
N LEU A 152 2.29 3.13 -17.78
CA LEU A 152 2.45 2.07 -18.77
C LEU A 152 3.80 1.35 -18.61
N ARG A 153 4.89 2.10 -18.44
CA ARG A 153 6.22 1.54 -18.26
C ARG A 153 6.34 0.70 -16.99
N ALA A 154 5.82 1.19 -15.86
CA ALA A 154 5.81 0.44 -14.61
C ALA A 154 4.96 -0.85 -14.73
N GLN A 155 3.81 -0.78 -15.42
CA GLN A 155 2.96 -1.94 -15.68
C GLN A 155 3.67 -2.98 -16.57
N GLN A 156 4.33 -2.55 -17.62
CA GLN A 156 5.13 -3.44 -18.50
C GLN A 156 6.28 -4.11 -17.75
N SER A 157 6.82 -3.47 -16.71
CA SER A 157 7.85 -4.04 -15.83
C SER A 157 7.28 -5.01 -14.78
N GLY A 158 5.95 -5.18 -14.70
CA GLY A 158 5.30 -6.14 -13.80
C GLY A 158 4.54 -5.54 -12.61
N ALA A 159 4.54 -4.21 -12.44
CA ALA A 159 3.76 -3.56 -11.40
C ALA A 159 2.25 -3.59 -11.71
N VAL A 160 1.43 -3.74 -10.68
CA VAL A 160 -0.01 -3.53 -10.76
C VAL A 160 -0.29 -2.05 -10.52
N ILE A 161 -0.81 -1.36 -11.53
CA ILE A 161 -1.24 0.05 -11.41
C ILE A 161 -2.66 0.08 -10.90
N MET A 162 -2.85 0.68 -9.71
CA MET A 162 -4.13 0.71 -9.03
C MET A 162 -4.46 2.14 -8.55
N PRO A 163 -4.99 3.01 -9.43
CA PRO A 163 -5.34 4.37 -9.06
C PRO A 163 -6.35 4.41 -7.90
N ALA A 164 -6.21 5.37 -7.00
CA ALA A 164 -7.09 5.57 -5.86
C ALA A 164 -8.46 6.13 -6.30
N ILE A 165 -9.19 5.34 -7.10
CA ILE A 165 -10.50 5.70 -7.66
C ILE A 165 -11.58 4.96 -6.88
N PRO A 166 -12.56 5.67 -6.29
CA PRO A 166 -13.66 5.06 -5.56
C PRO A 166 -14.61 4.30 -6.48
N SER A 167 -15.24 3.26 -5.95
CA SER A 167 -16.36 2.56 -6.59
C SER A 167 -17.62 2.73 -5.76
N PHE A 168 -18.80 2.79 -6.41
CA PHE A 168 -20.06 3.12 -5.75
C PHE A 168 -21.11 2.01 -5.81
N TYR A 169 -20.90 0.93 -6.58
CA TYR A 169 -21.87 -0.16 -6.74
C TYR A 169 -22.14 -0.96 -5.46
N HIS A 170 -21.28 -0.84 -4.43
CA HIS A 170 -21.50 -1.41 -3.10
C HIS A 170 -22.28 -0.48 -2.16
N GLN A 171 -22.81 0.64 -2.68
CA GLN A 171 -23.63 1.63 -1.97
C GLN A 171 -22.96 2.16 -0.67
N PRO A 172 -21.74 2.72 -0.75
CA PRO A 172 -21.04 3.23 0.43
C PRO A 172 -21.83 4.39 1.06
N LYS A 173 -21.89 4.42 2.39
CA LYS A 173 -22.57 5.46 3.15
C LYS A 173 -21.60 6.41 3.85
N THR A 174 -20.38 5.96 4.04
CA THR A 174 -19.33 6.70 4.72
C THR A 174 -18.05 6.73 3.88
N ILE A 175 -17.14 7.65 4.21
CA ILE A 175 -15.79 7.66 3.62
C ILE A 175 -15.05 6.35 4.00
N ASP A 176 -15.26 5.84 5.21
CA ASP A 176 -14.64 4.57 5.64
C ASP A 176 -15.08 3.37 4.78
N ASP A 177 -16.32 3.35 4.31
CA ASP A 177 -16.78 2.31 3.38
C ASP A 177 -16.01 2.36 2.05
N LEU A 178 -15.80 3.56 1.49
CA LEU A 178 -15.02 3.75 0.26
C LEU A 178 -13.56 3.33 0.45
N VAL A 179 -12.94 3.80 1.53
CA VAL A 179 -11.56 3.48 1.90
C VAL A 179 -11.39 1.97 2.12
N THR A 180 -12.28 1.36 2.89
CA THR A 180 -12.24 -0.07 3.20
C THR A 180 -12.36 -0.90 1.91
N GLN A 181 -13.33 -0.60 1.05
CA GLN A 181 -13.52 -1.34 -0.19
C GLN A 181 -12.29 -1.22 -1.12
N TYR A 182 -11.75 -0.02 -1.27
CA TYR A 182 -10.55 0.19 -2.08
C TYR A 182 -9.36 -0.60 -1.53
N VAL A 183 -9.07 -0.49 -0.23
CA VAL A 183 -7.95 -1.17 0.40
C VAL A 183 -8.12 -2.69 0.36
N CYS A 184 -9.32 -3.23 0.58
CA CYS A 184 -9.58 -4.67 0.42
C CYS A 184 -9.24 -5.16 -0.99
N ARG A 185 -9.53 -4.36 -2.03
CA ARG A 185 -9.15 -4.69 -3.41
C ARG A 185 -7.62 -4.63 -3.62
N VAL A 186 -6.94 -3.67 -3.00
CA VAL A 186 -5.47 -3.58 -3.01
C VAL A 186 -4.87 -4.84 -2.39
N LEU A 187 -5.33 -5.23 -1.20
CA LEU A 187 -4.83 -6.42 -0.50
C LEU A 187 -5.11 -7.71 -1.28
N ALA A 188 -6.21 -7.78 -2.01
CA ALA A 188 -6.49 -8.92 -2.88
C ALA A 188 -5.46 -9.09 -4.01
N GLN A 189 -4.87 -7.99 -4.55
CA GLN A 189 -3.82 -8.05 -5.57
C GLN A 189 -2.54 -8.72 -5.04
N VAL A 190 -2.25 -8.57 -3.75
CA VAL A 190 -1.10 -9.19 -3.10
C VAL A 190 -1.40 -10.57 -2.48
N GLY A 191 -2.55 -11.16 -2.80
CA GLY A 191 -2.93 -12.49 -2.34
C GLY A 191 -3.53 -12.54 -0.92
N LEU A 192 -3.93 -11.39 -0.39
CA LEU A 192 -4.53 -11.24 0.94
C LEU A 192 -6.00 -10.74 0.86
N PRO A 193 -6.90 -11.45 0.16
CA PRO A 193 -8.30 -11.02 0.07
C PRO A 193 -8.94 -10.95 1.46
N GLN A 194 -9.71 -9.90 1.69
CA GLN A 194 -10.39 -9.64 2.96
C GLN A 194 -11.86 -10.06 2.89
N GLU A 195 -12.44 -10.53 4.00
CA GLU A 195 -13.85 -10.95 4.08
C GLU A 195 -14.82 -9.80 3.80
N LYS A 196 -14.45 -8.59 4.24
CA LYS A 196 -15.26 -7.36 4.03
C LYS A 196 -15.26 -6.85 2.59
N MET A 197 -14.50 -7.48 1.67
CA MET A 197 -14.44 -7.06 0.29
C MET A 197 -15.75 -7.37 -0.44
N TYR A 198 -16.43 -6.34 -0.94
CA TYR A 198 -17.58 -6.53 -1.82
C TYR A 198 -17.14 -7.25 -3.11
N ARG A 199 -17.90 -8.28 -3.48
CA ARG A 199 -17.70 -9.04 -4.72
C ARG A 199 -18.95 -8.96 -5.58
N TRP A 200 -18.79 -8.57 -6.83
CA TRP A 200 -19.87 -8.58 -7.79
C TRP A 200 -20.26 -10.03 -8.14
N THR A 201 -21.54 -10.39 -7.95
CA THR A 201 -22.05 -11.75 -8.19
C THR A 201 -22.85 -11.88 -9.49
N GLY A 202 -22.89 -10.81 -10.30
CA GLY A 202 -23.65 -10.81 -11.58
C GLY A 202 -25.14 -10.54 -11.41
N GLN A 203 -25.66 -10.49 -10.20
CA GLN A 203 -27.07 -10.10 -9.94
C GLN A 203 -27.10 -8.73 -9.25
N SER A 204 -27.91 -7.81 -9.74
CA SER A 204 -28.29 -6.60 -9.01
C SER A 204 -29.06 -7.02 -7.76
N GLY A 205 -28.34 -7.14 -6.63
CA GLY A 205 -28.94 -7.57 -5.38
C GLY A 205 -29.93 -6.54 -4.84
N THR A 206 -31.18 -6.67 -5.15
CA THR A 206 -32.25 -6.25 -4.26
C THR A 206 -32.16 -7.12 -3.01
N LYS A 207 -31.39 -6.67 -2.00
CA LYS A 207 -31.61 -7.17 -0.63
C LYS A 207 -33.00 -6.64 -0.22
N GLU A 208 -33.98 -7.51 -0.27
CA GLU A 208 -35.23 -7.27 0.47
C GLU A 208 -34.86 -6.91 1.91
N ALA A 209 -35.24 -5.69 2.32
CA ALA A 209 -35.24 -5.29 3.70
C ALA A 209 -36.19 -6.25 4.43
N LYS A 210 -35.64 -7.20 5.15
CA LYS A 210 -36.44 -7.93 6.16
C LYS A 210 -36.80 -6.92 7.25
N ALA A 211 -38.09 -6.66 7.33
CA ALA A 211 -38.78 -5.92 8.38
C ALA A 211 -38.53 -6.52 9.77
#